data_d2acbdffb849c4507ce8152456473eaf
#
_entry.id   d2acbdffb849c4507ce8152456473eaf
#
_cell.length_a   1.000
_cell.length_b   1.000
_cell.length_c   1.000
_cell.angle_alpha   90.00
_cell.angle_beta   90.00
_cell.angle_gamma   90.00
#
_symmetry.space_group_name_H-M   'P 1'
#
loop_
_entity.id
_entity.type
_entity.pdbx_description
1 polymer ?
#
loop_
_entity_poly.entity_id
_entity_poly.type
_entity_poly.pdbx_seq_one_letter_code
_entity_poly.pdbx_strand_id
1 'polypeptide(L)'
;MNTNTNDYESVNTALDRLMSSSDVPAAAGDTVSDSASGLKVQNKDEASGSGTLIAQVSTAGGAIPLMGVSIVISDANGEKIATQFTDNSGRTPGIKLSAPSAEYSLEPTGFRPYSTYNMRAEYPGYYTEEFLNIGVFDKIVSVQPVSMEPLGEDATESDRLIIINEDVNS
;
A
#
# COMPACT_ATOMS: atom_id res chain seq x y z
N MET A 1 -11.96 -36.77 45.73
CA MET A 1 -13.40 -36.69 46.03
C MET A 1 -13.91 -35.37 45.48
N ASN A 2 -14.97 -35.51 44.67
CA ASN A 2 -15.85 -34.51 44.06
C ASN A 2 -15.31 -33.68 42.90
N THR A 3 -15.44 -34.15 41.77
CA THR A 3 -16.30 -33.91 40.59
C THR A 3 -17.20 -32.70 40.66
N ASN A 4 -16.99 -31.75 39.74
CA ASN A 4 -18.07 -30.92 39.27
C ASN A 4 -17.98 -30.78 37.74
N THR A 5 -18.68 -31.69 37.08
CA THR A 5 -19.12 -31.67 35.70
C THR A 5 -20.50 -30.99 35.73
N ASN A 6 -20.72 -29.90 35.09
CA ASN A 6 -21.97 -29.37 34.52
C ASN A 6 -21.93 -27.84 34.42
N ASP A 7 -21.62 -27.33 33.25
CA ASP A 7 -22.06 -26.00 32.86
C ASP A 7 -22.02 -25.74 31.35
N TYR A 8 -22.07 -26.80 30.53
CA TYR A 8 -22.08 -26.62 29.05
C TYR A 8 -23.43 -26.96 28.38
N GLU A 9 -24.49 -27.23 29.15
CA GLU A 9 -25.79 -27.61 28.56
C GLU A 9 -26.84 -26.48 28.53
N SER A 10 -26.54 -25.28 29.01
CA SER A 10 -27.55 -24.19 29.09
C SER A 10 -27.55 -23.18 27.94
N VAL A 11 -26.65 -23.26 26.98
CA VAL A 11 -26.61 -22.30 25.87
C VAL A 11 -27.24 -22.76 24.55
N ASN A 12 -27.66 -24.03 24.47
CA ASN A 12 -28.27 -24.55 23.23
C ASN A 12 -29.80 -24.49 23.16
N THR A 13 -30.46 -24.05 24.23
CA THR A 13 -31.93 -24.01 24.26
C THR A 13 -32.51 -22.63 23.87
N ALA A 14 -31.68 -21.61 23.73
CA ALA A 14 -32.13 -20.26 23.39
C ALA A 14 -32.13 -19.96 21.87
N LEU A 15 -31.43 -20.77 21.05
CA LEU A 15 -31.35 -20.56 19.59
C LEU A 15 -32.46 -21.27 18.79
N ASP A 16 -33.16 -22.22 19.39
CA ASP A 16 -34.19 -23.01 18.70
C ASP A 16 -35.59 -22.39 18.72
N ARG A 17 -35.73 -21.22 19.36
CA ARG A 17 -37.02 -20.52 19.51
C ARG A 17 -37.25 -19.35 18.57
N LEU A 18 -36.28 -19.03 17.72
CA LEU A 18 -36.33 -17.89 16.78
C LEU A 18 -36.56 -18.25 15.31
N MET A 19 -36.76 -19.54 15.01
CA MET A 19 -36.96 -20.04 13.64
C MET A 19 -38.37 -20.58 13.37
N SER A 20 -39.38 -20.18 14.12
CA SER A 20 -40.76 -20.63 13.84
C SER A 20 -41.73 -19.46 14.01
N SER A 21 -41.82 -18.61 13.02
CA SER A 21 -43.03 -17.83 12.78
C SER A 21 -43.00 -17.30 11.34
N SER A 22 -43.51 -18.09 10.44
CA SER A 22 -43.97 -17.67 9.13
C SER A 22 -45.39 -17.14 9.29
N ASP A 23 -45.59 -15.87 8.99
CA ASP A 23 -46.88 -15.39 8.52
C ASP A 23 -46.66 -14.12 7.66
N VAL A 24 -47.01 -14.28 6.39
CA VAL A 24 -47.12 -13.21 5.39
C VAL A 24 -48.60 -12.93 5.21
N PRO A 25 -49.03 -11.68 5.16
CA PRO A 25 -50.07 -11.31 4.21
C PRO A 25 -49.59 -10.24 3.23
N ALA A 26 -49.88 -10.52 1.98
CA ALA A 26 -49.80 -9.59 0.86
C ALA A 26 -50.91 -8.53 0.97
N ALA A 27 -50.57 -7.27 0.68
CA ALA A 27 -51.46 -6.31 0.02
C ALA A 27 -50.68 -5.10 -0.52
N ALA A 28 -50.85 -4.90 -1.77
CA ALA A 28 -50.72 -3.79 -2.70
C ALA A 28 -50.64 -2.35 -2.13
N GLY A 29 -49.84 -1.55 -2.87
CA GLY A 29 -50.22 -0.15 -3.08
C GLY A 29 -49.13 0.88 -2.90
N ASP A 30 -48.75 1.48 -4.06
CA ASP A 30 -48.37 2.88 -4.30
C ASP A 30 -46.96 3.41 -3.96
N THR A 31 -46.33 3.69 -5.07
CA THR A 31 -45.41 4.81 -5.42
C THR A 31 -45.15 5.86 -4.37
N VAL A 32 -43.90 6.03 -3.95
CA VAL A 32 -43.27 7.34 -3.81
C VAL A 32 -41.80 7.22 -4.21
N SER A 33 -41.48 7.94 -5.29
CA SER A 33 -40.16 8.35 -5.68
C SER A 33 -39.53 9.16 -4.55
N ASP A 34 -38.42 8.71 -4.01
CA ASP A 34 -37.54 9.62 -3.32
C ASP A 34 -36.06 9.28 -3.63
N SER A 35 -35.43 10.29 -4.16
CA SER A 35 -34.04 10.33 -4.57
C SER A 35 -33.13 10.25 -3.35
N ALA A 36 -32.74 9.06 -2.96
CA ALA A 36 -31.59 8.90 -2.05
C ALA A 36 -30.35 8.78 -2.92
N SER A 37 -29.55 9.84 -2.91
CA SER A 37 -28.16 9.84 -3.36
C SER A 37 -27.44 8.64 -2.78
N GLY A 38 -27.38 7.58 -3.57
CA GLY A 38 -26.53 6.44 -3.29
C GLY A 38 -25.08 6.90 -3.36
N LEU A 39 -24.47 7.17 -2.22
CA LEU A 39 -23.04 7.12 -2.08
C LEU A 39 -22.62 5.72 -2.53
N LYS A 40 -22.20 5.59 -3.79
CA LYS A 40 -21.49 4.42 -4.27
C LYS A 40 -20.25 4.31 -3.39
N VAL A 41 -20.28 3.42 -2.42
CA VAL A 41 -19.07 2.86 -1.86
C VAL A 41 -18.39 2.18 -3.04
N GLN A 42 -17.43 2.86 -3.65
CA GLN A 42 -16.62 2.29 -4.71
C GLN A 42 -15.79 1.20 -4.06
N ASN A 43 -16.18 -0.04 -4.32
CA ASN A 43 -15.37 -1.20 -4.00
C ASN A 43 -14.02 -0.99 -4.66
N LYS A 44 -12.96 -1.03 -3.86
CA LYS A 44 -11.56 -0.81 -4.20
C LYS A 44 -11.04 -1.78 -5.28
N ASP A 45 -11.86 -2.71 -5.76
CA ASP A 45 -11.45 -3.81 -6.63
C ASP A 45 -11.76 -3.63 -8.14
N GLU A 46 -12.50 -2.61 -8.54
CA GLU A 46 -12.96 -2.48 -9.95
C GLU A 46 -12.09 -1.56 -10.83
N ALA A 47 -11.05 -0.94 -10.28
CA ALA A 47 -10.24 0.05 -11.00
C ALA A 47 -8.74 -0.15 -10.79
N SER A 48 -8.30 -1.38 -10.59
CA SER A 48 -6.90 -1.66 -10.28
C SER A 48 -6.07 -1.88 -11.53
N GLY A 49 -5.33 -0.88 -11.92
CA GLY A 49 -4.16 -1.00 -12.76
C GLY A 49 -2.93 -1.38 -11.93
N SER A 50 -1.79 -1.46 -12.55
CA SER A 50 -0.51 -1.68 -11.87
C SER A 50 0.65 -1.06 -12.64
N GLY A 51 1.55 -0.43 -11.92
CA GLY A 51 2.85 0.02 -12.43
C GLY A 51 3.99 -0.81 -11.92
N THR A 52 5.18 -0.54 -12.40
CA THR A 52 6.41 -1.19 -11.96
C THR A 52 7.38 -0.14 -11.45
N LEU A 53 7.91 -0.35 -10.25
CA LEU A 53 8.95 0.48 -9.67
C LEU A 53 10.28 -0.26 -9.68
N ILE A 54 11.35 0.41 -10.11
CA ILE A 54 12.74 -0.07 -10.09
C ILE A 54 13.56 0.96 -9.34
N ALA A 55 14.31 0.55 -8.32
CA ALA A 55 15.33 1.41 -7.73
C ALA A 55 16.65 1.28 -8.50
N GLN A 56 17.30 2.41 -8.79
CA GLN A 56 18.64 2.48 -9.38
C GLN A 56 19.56 3.16 -8.37
N VAL A 57 20.39 2.38 -7.70
CA VAL A 57 21.24 2.84 -6.59
C VAL A 57 22.68 3.00 -7.02
N SER A 58 23.25 4.14 -6.66
CA SER A 58 24.63 4.49 -6.96
C SER A 58 25.24 5.32 -5.82
N THR A 59 26.55 5.52 -5.89
CA THR A 59 27.29 6.46 -5.04
C THR A 59 28.19 7.35 -5.90
N ALA A 60 28.93 8.25 -5.29
CA ALA A 60 29.84 9.17 -5.96
C ALA A 60 29.16 9.98 -7.09
N GLY A 61 27.97 10.54 -6.79
CA GLY A 61 27.22 11.33 -7.76
C GLY A 61 26.69 10.54 -8.96
N GLY A 62 26.38 9.27 -8.77
CA GLY A 62 25.85 8.39 -9.83
C GLY A 62 26.90 7.58 -10.57
N ALA A 63 28.19 7.78 -10.28
CA ALA A 63 29.28 7.17 -11.05
C ALA A 63 29.49 5.67 -10.76
N ILE A 64 29.17 5.23 -9.54
CA ILE A 64 29.45 3.86 -9.07
C ILE A 64 28.15 3.19 -8.64
N PRO A 65 27.70 2.13 -9.35
CA PRO A 65 26.52 1.37 -8.92
C PRO A 65 26.80 0.60 -7.62
N LEU A 66 25.83 0.53 -6.74
CA LEU A 66 25.92 -0.22 -5.48
C LEU A 66 25.10 -1.51 -5.55
N MET A 67 25.80 -2.64 -5.41
CA MET A 67 25.19 -3.96 -5.33
C MET A 67 24.87 -4.33 -3.88
N GLY A 68 23.76 -5.03 -3.67
CA GLY A 68 23.38 -5.57 -2.35
C GLY A 68 22.73 -4.56 -1.43
N VAL A 69 22.34 -3.39 -1.94
CA VAL A 69 21.55 -2.41 -1.17
C VAL A 69 20.15 -2.98 -0.90
N SER A 70 19.72 -2.95 0.35
CA SER A 70 18.37 -3.34 0.76
C SER A 70 17.40 -2.22 0.42
N ILE A 71 16.41 -2.52 -0.41
CA ILE A 71 15.32 -1.62 -0.80
C ILE A 71 14.02 -2.15 -0.21
N VAL A 72 13.43 -1.38 0.70
CA VAL A 72 12.15 -1.69 1.33
C VAL A 72 11.10 -0.75 0.76
N ILE A 73 10.02 -1.31 0.22
CA ILE A 73 8.85 -0.55 -0.26
C ILE A 73 7.72 -0.70 0.75
N SER A 74 7.09 0.41 1.07
CA SER A 74 5.90 0.48 1.92
C SER A 74 4.79 1.31 1.27
N ASP A 75 3.56 1.11 1.74
CA ASP A 75 2.42 1.95 1.35
C ASP A 75 2.45 3.32 2.06
N ALA A 76 1.44 4.15 1.79
CA ALA A 76 1.30 5.46 2.43
C ALA A 76 1.07 5.39 3.95
N ASN A 77 0.68 4.24 4.49
CA ASN A 77 0.50 4.01 5.93
C ASN A 77 1.77 3.47 6.60
N GLY A 78 2.84 3.22 5.82
CA GLY A 78 4.08 2.63 6.31
C GLY A 78 4.05 1.10 6.37
N GLU A 79 3.01 0.43 5.86
CA GLU A 79 2.97 -1.03 5.80
C GLU A 79 3.92 -1.54 4.71
N LYS A 80 4.82 -2.45 5.11
CA LYS A 80 5.82 -3.01 4.21
C LYS A 80 5.18 -3.94 3.16
N ILE A 81 5.41 -3.62 1.89
CA ILE A 81 4.90 -4.38 0.74
C ILE A 81 5.96 -5.36 0.22
N ALA A 82 7.19 -4.90 0.05
CA ALA A 82 8.26 -5.69 -0.53
C ALA A 82 9.63 -5.30 0.01
N THR A 83 10.56 -6.26 -0.04
CA THR A 83 11.99 -6.01 0.16
C THR A 83 12.74 -6.62 -1.02
N GLN A 84 13.64 -5.87 -1.65
CA GLN A 84 14.47 -6.29 -2.76
C GLN A 84 15.90 -5.86 -2.53
N PHE A 85 16.84 -6.47 -3.27
CA PHE A 85 18.25 -6.12 -3.23
C PHE A 85 18.72 -5.71 -4.63
N THR A 86 19.64 -4.75 -4.68
CA THR A 86 20.24 -4.32 -5.94
C THR A 86 21.22 -5.35 -6.47
N ASP A 87 21.26 -5.49 -7.79
CA ASP A 87 22.22 -6.32 -8.53
C ASP A 87 23.57 -5.58 -8.75
N ASN A 88 24.47 -6.18 -9.52
CA ASN A 88 25.77 -5.62 -9.87
C ASN A 88 25.70 -4.31 -10.69
N SER A 89 24.59 -3.99 -11.28
CA SER A 89 24.32 -2.71 -11.96
C SER A 89 23.67 -1.67 -11.04
N GLY A 90 23.48 -1.98 -9.77
CA GLY A 90 22.80 -1.13 -8.79
C GLY A 90 21.28 -1.10 -8.95
N ARG A 91 20.67 -2.05 -9.68
CA ARG A 91 19.23 -2.06 -9.95
C ARG A 91 18.53 -3.16 -9.18
N THR A 92 17.32 -2.87 -8.72
CA THR A 92 16.41 -3.91 -8.21
C THR A 92 15.68 -4.60 -9.36
N PRO A 93 15.20 -5.83 -9.17
CA PRO A 93 14.11 -6.37 -9.98
C PRO A 93 12.91 -5.42 -9.96
N GLY A 94 12.13 -5.43 -11.04
CA GLY A 94 10.91 -4.63 -11.12
C GLY A 94 9.88 -5.06 -10.07
N ILE A 95 9.46 -4.13 -9.23
CA ILE A 95 8.46 -4.35 -8.19
C ILE A 95 7.10 -3.90 -8.72
N LYS A 96 6.17 -4.85 -8.86
CA LYS A 96 4.81 -4.56 -9.33
C LYS A 96 3.96 -4.01 -8.19
N LEU A 97 3.41 -2.80 -8.37
CA LEU A 97 2.64 -2.07 -7.38
C LEU A 97 1.28 -1.69 -7.95
N SER A 98 0.25 -1.65 -7.11
CA SER A 98 -1.09 -1.25 -7.53
C SER A 98 -1.14 0.24 -7.88
N ALA A 99 -1.86 0.59 -8.93
CA ALA A 99 -2.13 1.97 -9.32
C ALA A 99 -3.57 2.08 -9.85
N PRO A 100 -4.21 3.27 -9.81
CA PRO A 100 -5.47 3.48 -10.49
C PRO A 100 -5.33 3.20 -11.99
N SER A 101 -6.38 2.67 -12.63
CA SER A 101 -6.36 2.45 -14.08
C SER A 101 -6.12 3.76 -14.83
N ALA A 102 -5.32 3.70 -15.90
CA ALA A 102 -5.03 4.85 -16.75
C ALA A 102 -6.29 5.48 -17.38
N GLU A 103 -7.40 4.76 -17.44
CA GLU A 103 -8.68 5.25 -17.94
C GLU A 103 -9.22 6.42 -17.10
N TYR A 104 -8.93 6.45 -15.80
CA TYR A 104 -9.34 7.55 -14.92
C TYR A 104 -8.59 8.86 -15.15
N SER A 105 -7.43 8.83 -15.80
CA SER A 105 -6.71 10.06 -16.13
C SER A 105 -7.38 10.87 -17.26
N LEU A 106 -8.34 10.27 -17.96
CA LEU A 106 -9.10 10.93 -19.05
C LEU A 106 -10.37 11.62 -18.56
N GLU A 107 -10.76 11.42 -17.30
CA GLU A 107 -11.96 12.03 -16.72
C GLU A 107 -11.60 13.30 -15.94
N PRO A 108 -12.27 14.45 -16.17
CA PRO A 108 -11.98 15.71 -15.50
C PRO A 108 -12.51 15.75 -14.05
N THR A 109 -12.42 14.64 -13.32
CA THR A 109 -13.05 14.46 -11.99
C THR A 109 -12.13 14.74 -10.82
N GLY A 110 -10.91 15.27 -11.03
CA GLY A 110 -9.96 15.56 -9.95
C GLY A 110 -9.37 14.30 -9.29
N PHE A 111 -9.53 13.13 -9.89
CA PHE A 111 -8.94 11.88 -9.42
C PHE A 111 -7.43 11.89 -9.69
N ARG A 112 -6.63 11.50 -8.69
CA ARG A 112 -5.19 11.30 -8.89
C ARG A 112 -4.96 10.03 -9.70
N PRO A 113 -4.34 10.08 -10.89
CA PRO A 113 -4.14 8.91 -11.74
C PRO A 113 -2.94 8.04 -11.30
N TYR A 114 -2.53 8.12 -10.06
CA TYR A 114 -1.40 7.40 -9.49
C TYR A 114 -1.63 7.03 -8.02
N SER A 115 -0.95 6.00 -7.56
CA SER A 115 -0.79 5.69 -6.13
C SER A 115 0.58 6.15 -5.65
N THR A 116 0.69 6.51 -4.37
CA THR A 116 1.96 6.88 -3.75
C THR A 116 2.49 5.77 -2.86
N TYR A 117 3.81 5.58 -2.90
CA TYR A 117 4.54 4.60 -2.10
C TYR A 117 5.75 5.26 -1.47
N ASN A 118 6.23 4.68 -0.37
CA ASN A 118 7.48 5.07 0.25
C ASN A 118 8.54 4.01 -0.03
N MET A 119 9.78 4.44 -0.15
CA MET A 119 10.92 3.56 -0.38
C MET A 119 12.05 3.92 0.57
N ARG A 120 12.65 2.92 1.19
CA ARG A 120 13.80 3.07 2.06
C ARG A 120 14.98 2.26 1.53
N ALA A 121 16.13 2.90 1.37
CA ALA A 121 17.36 2.31 0.92
C ALA A 121 18.36 2.23 2.07
N GLU A 122 18.87 1.02 2.35
CA GLU A 122 19.80 0.75 3.44
C GLU A 122 21.02 -0.03 2.94
N TYR A 123 22.21 0.46 3.29
CA TYR A 123 23.47 -0.22 3.02
C TYR A 123 24.49 0.05 4.12
N PRO A 124 25.22 -0.98 4.61
CA PRO A 124 26.19 -0.79 5.67
C PRO A 124 27.28 0.22 5.27
N GLY A 125 27.53 1.19 6.16
CA GLY A 125 28.53 2.24 5.92
C GLY A 125 28.05 3.43 5.11
N TYR A 126 26.74 3.51 4.83
CA TYR A 126 26.09 4.61 4.10
C TYR A 126 24.95 5.21 4.91
N TYR A 127 24.58 6.45 4.59
CA TYR A 127 23.34 7.02 5.10
C TYR A 127 22.15 6.21 4.58
N THR A 128 21.15 6.02 5.43
CA THR A 128 19.85 5.48 5.01
C THR A 128 19.07 6.58 4.32
N GLU A 129 18.57 6.32 3.13
CA GLU A 129 17.71 7.27 2.41
C GLU A 129 16.27 6.78 2.40
N GLU A 130 15.35 7.66 2.73
CA GLU A 130 13.91 7.41 2.70
C GLU A 130 13.22 8.37 1.75
N PHE A 131 12.60 7.82 0.72
CA PHE A 131 11.84 8.53 -0.29
C PHE A 131 10.35 8.40 0.04
N LEU A 132 9.69 9.53 0.18
CA LEU A 132 8.26 9.59 0.47
C LEU A 132 7.49 10.01 -0.78
N ASN A 133 6.26 9.47 -0.92
CA ASN A 133 5.31 9.85 -1.96
C ASN A 133 5.75 9.56 -3.40
N ILE A 134 6.51 8.50 -3.65
CA ILE A 134 6.87 8.09 -5.01
C ILE A 134 5.60 7.72 -5.78
N GLY A 135 5.35 8.42 -6.90
CA GLY A 135 4.19 8.19 -7.76
C GLY A 135 4.36 6.95 -8.63
N VAL A 136 3.36 6.05 -8.58
CA VAL A 136 3.29 4.86 -9.45
C VAL A 136 2.04 4.94 -10.30
N PHE A 137 2.22 4.86 -11.63
CA PHE A 137 1.18 5.00 -12.63
C PHE A 137 0.90 3.65 -13.30
N ASP A 138 -0.34 3.43 -13.72
CA ASP A 138 -0.73 2.20 -14.43
C ASP A 138 0.08 1.99 -15.71
N LYS A 139 0.55 0.74 -15.91
CA LYS A 139 1.33 0.30 -17.09
C LYS A 139 2.65 1.05 -17.31
N ILE A 140 3.10 1.84 -16.35
CA ILE A 140 4.37 2.58 -16.44
C ILE A 140 5.44 1.87 -15.63
N VAL A 141 6.66 1.88 -16.15
CA VAL A 141 7.88 1.51 -15.43
C VAL A 141 8.55 2.78 -14.96
N SER A 142 8.51 3.01 -13.64
CA SER A 142 9.17 4.14 -12.99
C SER A 142 10.54 3.68 -12.48
N VAL A 143 11.56 4.48 -12.71
CA VAL A 143 12.90 4.25 -12.16
C VAL A 143 13.19 5.35 -11.14
N GLN A 144 13.37 4.95 -9.87
CA GLN A 144 13.75 5.84 -8.78
C GLN A 144 15.26 5.86 -8.64
N PRO A 145 15.93 6.98 -8.96
CA PRO A 145 17.36 7.12 -8.69
C PRO A 145 17.60 7.31 -7.19
N VAL A 146 18.64 6.66 -6.68
CA VAL A 146 19.11 6.74 -5.30
C VAL A 146 20.59 7.02 -5.32
N SER A 147 21.04 8.11 -4.68
CA SER A 147 22.46 8.50 -4.65
C SER A 147 22.98 8.43 -3.22
N MET A 148 23.34 7.24 -2.79
CA MET A 148 23.80 6.99 -1.42
C MET A 148 25.15 7.65 -1.11
N GLU A 149 25.21 8.28 0.05
CA GLU A 149 26.42 8.90 0.56
C GLU A 149 27.05 8.02 1.65
N PRO A 150 28.39 7.81 1.63
CA PRO A 150 29.08 7.13 2.73
C PRO A 150 28.93 7.88 4.04
N LEU A 151 28.78 7.14 5.15
CA LEU A 151 28.76 7.72 6.50
C LEU A 151 30.08 8.43 6.78
N GLY A 152 30.01 9.67 7.26
CA GLY A 152 31.17 10.38 7.80
C GLY A 152 31.71 9.68 9.06
N GLU A 153 33.01 9.88 9.34
CA GLU A 153 33.67 9.29 10.53
C GLU A 153 33.00 9.73 11.84
N ASP A 154 32.39 10.92 11.88
CA ASP A 154 31.72 11.50 13.05
C ASP A 154 30.19 11.34 13.02
N ALA A 155 29.64 10.54 12.08
CA ALA A 155 28.19 10.39 11.94
C ALA A 155 27.59 9.67 13.16
N THR A 156 26.61 10.32 13.81
CA THR A 156 25.86 9.75 14.91
C THR A 156 24.67 8.93 14.40
N GLU A 157 24.05 8.11 15.27
CA GLU A 157 22.88 7.28 14.90
C GLU A 157 21.70 8.14 14.42
N SER A 158 21.54 9.35 14.96
CA SER A 158 20.50 10.30 14.56
C SER A 158 20.72 10.93 13.19
N ASP A 159 21.97 10.98 12.72
CA ASP A 159 22.31 11.60 11.44
C ASP A 159 22.22 10.61 10.26
N ARG A 160 21.90 9.35 10.54
CA ARG A 160 21.93 8.26 9.54
C ARG A 160 20.75 8.24 8.58
N LEU A 161 19.73 9.06 8.80
CA LEU A 161 18.53 9.06 7.98
C LEU A 161 18.39 10.37 7.19
N ILE A 162 18.31 10.24 5.87
CA ILE A 162 17.98 11.34 4.94
C ILE A 162 16.58 11.10 4.40
N ILE A 163 15.68 12.06 4.56
CA ILE A 163 14.30 11.98 4.08
C ILE A 163 14.15 12.85 2.85
N ILE A 164 13.69 12.26 1.76
CA ILE A 164 13.45 12.92 0.47
C ILE A 164 11.96 12.82 0.16
N ASN A 165 11.30 13.94 -0.07
CA ASN A 165 9.87 13.95 -0.43
C ASN A 165 9.73 14.16 -1.94
N GLU A 166 9.20 13.14 -2.62
CA GLU A 166 8.94 13.13 -4.06
C GLU A 166 7.50 13.57 -4.33
N ASP A 167 7.18 14.85 -4.06
CA ASP A 167 5.84 15.38 -4.36
C ASP A 167 5.62 15.46 -5.87
N VAL A 168 4.71 14.64 -6.39
CA VAL A 168 4.33 14.58 -7.81
C VAL A 168 3.56 15.84 -8.27
N ASN A 169 3.28 16.78 -7.36
CA ASN A 169 2.51 17.99 -7.61
C ASN A 169 3.33 19.31 -7.48
N SER A 170 4.66 19.26 -7.59
CA SER A 170 5.51 20.46 -7.58
C SER A 170 5.74 21.02 -8.98
#